data_2550705a6432e9db0ccab6a8e9685aec
#
_entry.id   2550705a6432e9db0ccab6a8e9685aec
#
_cell.length_a   1.000
_cell.length_b   1.000
_cell.length_c   1.000
_cell.angle_alpha   90.00
_cell.angle_beta   90.00
_cell.angle_gamma   90.00
#
_symmetry.space_group_name_H-M   'P 1'
#
loop_
_entity.id
_entity.type
_entity.pdbx_description
1 polymer ?
#
loop_
_entity_poly.entity_id
_entity_poly.type
_entity_poly.pdbx_seq_one_letter_code
_entity_poly.pdbx_strand_id
1 'polypeptide(L)'
;MRKLLLFSLLCMLLPVAAAAAPEGACDGVTVGAADTAAYFPLLRGRRVAVLANQTSRVGDEHLVDLLHRSGVRLTAIFSPEHGFRGTADAGEHVASSVDERTGVPIRSLYDGRTRRPSDEAMRSFDVLLVDMQDVGLRFYTYYISMLRMMDSCADFGRAVVVLDRPNPNGSYIDGPVLDMKYKSGVGALPIPVVHGLTMGEIARMAVGEGWAKPCDLTVVPCRRYTHATRYELPVAPSPNLPTQRSIYLYPSICLFEGTVVSLGRGTDRPFECYGHPDMPADRYGFVFTPRPTAGAKHPPLEGRLCRGVDLSEKPCEEILAEGL
;
A
#
# COMPACT_ATOMS: atom_id res chain seq x y z
N MET A 1 -73.77 -30.15 3.25
CA MET A 1 -73.01 -30.08 2.00
C MET A 1 -72.14 -28.80 2.07
N ARG A 2 -70.87 -28.91 2.54
CA ARG A 2 -69.87 -27.82 2.58
C ARG A 2 -68.86 -28.09 1.49
N LYS A 3 -68.77 -27.18 0.49
CA LYS A 3 -67.74 -27.21 -0.54
C LYS A 3 -66.44 -26.63 -0.03
N LEU A 4 -65.38 -27.46 0.07
CA LEU A 4 -63.99 -27.01 0.30
C LEU A 4 -63.45 -26.46 -1.02
N LEU A 5 -63.07 -25.20 -1.05
CA LEU A 5 -62.24 -24.59 -2.14
C LEU A 5 -60.78 -24.73 -1.73
N LEU A 6 -60.07 -25.58 -2.48
CA LEU A 6 -58.61 -25.66 -2.44
C LEU A 6 -58.03 -24.48 -3.25
N PHE A 7 -57.34 -23.54 -2.57
CA PHE A 7 -56.51 -22.53 -3.23
C PHE A 7 -55.11 -23.13 -3.42
N SER A 8 -54.77 -23.44 -4.65
CA SER A 8 -53.43 -23.86 -5.05
C SER A 8 -52.57 -22.61 -5.23
N LEU A 9 -51.62 -22.38 -4.27
CA LEU A 9 -50.65 -21.30 -4.34
C LEU A 9 -49.48 -21.76 -5.22
N LEU A 10 -49.46 -21.37 -6.50
CA LEU A 10 -48.37 -21.60 -7.43
C LEU A 10 -47.26 -20.60 -7.16
N CYS A 11 -46.25 -20.96 -6.37
CA CYS A 11 -45.02 -20.20 -6.24
C CYS A 11 -44.22 -20.26 -7.55
N MET A 12 -44.31 -19.19 -8.34
CA MET A 12 -43.36 -18.96 -9.46
C MET A 12 -41.99 -18.61 -8.89
N LEU A 13 -41.08 -19.57 -8.88
CA LEU A 13 -39.65 -19.35 -8.73
C LEU A 13 -39.14 -18.64 -10.00
N LEU A 14 -39.05 -17.32 -9.95
CA LEU A 14 -38.29 -16.56 -10.94
C LEU A 14 -36.80 -16.84 -10.69
N PRO A 15 -36.02 -17.22 -11.72
CA PRO A 15 -34.58 -17.29 -11.57
C PRO A 15 -34.04 -15.88 -11.32
N VAL A 16 -33.46 -15.63 -10.17
CA VAL A 16 -32.62 -14.46 -9.94
C VAL A 16 -31.40 -14.65 -10.85
N ALA A 17 -31.43 -14.00 -11.99
CA ALA A 17 -30.22 -13.85 -12.79
C ALA A 17 -29.19 -13.14 -11.92
N ALA A 18 -28.14 -13.85 -11.51
CA ALA A 18 -26.95 -13.23 -10.95
C ALA A 18 -26.44 -12.28 -12.04
N ALA A 19 -26.63 -10.99 -11.83
CA ALA A 19 -26.00 -9.98 -12.66
C ALA A 19 -24.51 -10.20 -12.53
N ALA A 20 -23.83 -10.57 -13.62
CA ALA A 20 -22.40 -10.54 -13.70
C ALA A 20 -21.96 -9.14 -13.30
N ALA A 21 -21.06 -9.04 -12.32
CA ALA A 21 -20.45 -7.77 -11.95
C ALA A 21 -19.84 -7.18 -13.24
N PRO A 22 -20.01 -5.88 -13.51
CA PRO A 22 -19.38 -5.28 -14.68
C PRO A 22 -17.88 -5.46 -14.56
N GLU A 23 -17.23 -5.92 -15.61
CA GLU A 23 -15.78 -5.82 -15.78
C GLU A 23 -15.42 -4.34 -15.68
N GLY A 24 -15.00 -3.91 -14.48
CA GLY A 24 -14.76 -2.51 -14.17
C GLY A 24 -13.32 -2.15 -14.48
N ALA A 25 -13.11 -1.52 -15.61
CA ALA A 25 -11.98 -0.61 -15.78
C ALA A 25 -11.96 0.43 -14.65
N CYS A 26 -10.76 0.92 -14.28
CA CYS A 26 -10.50 1.95 -13.26
C CYS A 26 -11.19 3.31 -13.53
N ASP A 27 -12.10 3.37 -14.48
CA ASP A 27 -12.78 4.57 -14.94
C ASP A 27 -13.70 5.12 -13.87
N GLY A 28 -13.17 6.13 -13.18
CA GLY A 28 -13.98 6.98 -12.34
C GLY A 28 -13.58 7.07 -10.87
N VAL A 29 -12.68 6.24 -10.34
CA VAL A 29 -12.22 6.39 -8.96
C VAL A 29 -11.43 7.70 -8.80
N THR A 30 -11.80 8.49 -7.80
CA THR A 30 -11.09 9.72 -7.44
C THR A 30 -10.35 9.48 -6.13
N VAL A 31 -9.02 9.54 -6.14
CA VAL A 31 -8.19 9.43 -4.92
C VAL A 31 -8.39 10.65 -4.04
N GLY A 32 -8.21 10.51 -2.71
CA GLY A 32 -8.37 11.62 -1.76
C GLY A 32 -7.52 12.85 -2.13
N ALA A 33 -6.32 12.65 -2.66
CA ALA A 33 -5.43 13.72 -3.11
C ALA A 33 -6.02 14.60 -4.24
N ALA A 34 -6.91 14.05 -5.06
CA ALA A 34 -7.56 14.79 -6.14
C ALA A 34 -8.76 15.64 -5.65
N ASP A 35 -9.27 15.37 -4.45
CA ASP A 35 -10.35 16.17 -3.84
C ASP A 35 -9.79 17.38 -3.09
N THR A 36 -9.13 18.28 -3.82
CA THR A 36 -8.47 19.47 -3.24
C THR A 36 -9.44 20.36 -2.45
N ALA A 37 -10.71 20.40 -2.85
CA ALA A 37 -11.74 21.15 -2.15
C ALA A 37 -11.99 20.66 -0.71
N ALA A 38 -11.77 19.38 -0.45
CA ALA A 38 -11.97 18.78 0.86
C ALA A 38 -10.83 19.10 1.84
N TYR A 39 -9.56 19.24 1.36
CA TYR A 39 -8.43 19.41 2.29
C TYR A 39 -7.70 20.76 2.20
N PHE A 40 -7.73 21.49 1.08
CA PHE A 40 -7.09 22.81 0.99
C PHE A 40 -7.56 23.79 2.08
N PRO A 41 -8.87 23.84 2.45
CA PRO A 41 -9.30 24.67 3.57
C PRO A 41 -8.60 24.34 4.89
N LEU A 42 -8.25 23.06 5.12
CA LEU A 42 -7.55 22.61 6.33
C LEU A 42 -6.08 23.05 6.38
N LEU A 43 -5.51 23.43 5.24
CA LEU A 43 -4.10 23.85 5.11
C LEU A 43 -3.92 25.36 5.17
N ARG A 44 -5.01 26.15 5.03
CA ARG A 44 -4.95 27.60 4.88
C ARG A 44 -4.27 28.25 6.09
N GLY A 45 -3.19 29.01 5.83
CA GLY A 45 -2.43 29.74 6.85
C GLY A 45 -1.56 28.84 7.75
N ARG A 46 -1.51 27.53 7.51
CA ARG A 46 -0.75 26.56 8.34
C ARG A 46 0.57 26.18 7.66
N ARG A 47 1.54 25.80 8.44
CA ARG A 47 2.77 25.17 7.99
C ARG A 47 2.45 23.69 7.74
N VAL A 48 2.78 23.19 6.57
CA VAL A 48 2.39 21.84 6.13
C VAL A 48 3.63 20.98 5.91
N ALA A 49 3.62 19.79 6.51
CA ALA A 49 4.51 18.71 6.13
C ALA A 49 3.76 17.63 5.36
N VAL A 50 4.46 16.90 4.51
CA VAL A 50 3.86 15.83 3.70
C VAL A 50 4.63 14.53 3.93
N LEU A 51 3.93 13.44 4.26
CA LEU A 51 4.46 12.08 4.18
C LEU A 51 4.09 11.51 2.82
N ALA A 52 5.07 11.38 1.93
CA ALA A 52 4.85 11.11 0.52
C ALA A 52 5.99 10.32 -0.12
N ASN A 53 5.69 9.68 -1.24
CA ASN A 53 6.66 9.01 -2.11
C ASN A 53 6.27 9.18 -3.60
N GLN A 54 6.87 8.41 -4.51
CA GLN A 54 6.62 8.47 -5.96
C GLN A 54 5.15 8.23 -6.35
N THR A 55 4.36 7.57 -5.49
CA THR A 55 2.95 7.27 -5.77
C THR A 55 2.01 8.42 -5.42
N SER A 56 2.50 9.45 -4.74
CA SER A 56 1.74 10.62 -4.28
C SER A 56 1.42 11.54 -5.45
N ARG A 57 0.46 11.14 -6.29
CA ARG A 57 0.14 11.85 -7.55
C ARG A 57 -1.35 12.18 -7.67
N VAL A 58 -1.61 13.28 -8.37
CA VAL A 58 -2.94 13.72 -8.83
C VAL A 58 -2.85 13.84 -10.35
N GLY A 59 -3.38 12.85 -11.05
CA GLY A 59 -3.08 12.67 -12.48
C GLY A 59 -1.57 12.50 -12.68
N ASP A 60 -0.99 13.28 -13.59
CA ASP A 60 0.44 13.23 -13.90
C ASP A 60 1.29 14.15 -13.01
N GLU A 61 0.69 14.93 -12.11
CA GLU A 61 1.41 15.83 -11.22
C GLU A 61 1.66 15.20 -9.86
N HIS A 62 2.87 15.37 -9.32
CA HIS A 62 3.16 14.95 -7.95
C HIS A 62 2.48 15.89 -6.94
N LEU A 63 1.89 15.34 -5.87
CA LEU A 63 1.16 16.12 -4.85
C LEU A 63 1.99 17.27 -4.29
N VAL A 64 3.28 17.07 -4.03
CA VAL A 64 4.17 18.12 -3.50
C VAL A 64 4.29 19.29 -4.49
N ASP A 65 4.39 19.00 -5.79
CA ASP A 65 4.45 20.03 -6.85
C ASP A 65 3.11 20.79 -6.91
N LEU A 66 1.98 20.08 -6.85
CA LEU A 66 0.63 20.68 -6.80
C LEU A 66 0.47 21.63 -5.61
N LEU A 67 0.86 21.19 -4.42
CA LEU A 67 0.76 21.98 -3.19
C LEU A 67 1.66 23.22 -3.26
N HIS A 68 2.90 23.07 -3.73
CA HIS A 68 3.86 24.16 -3.90
C HIS A 68 3.33 25.22 -4.86
N ARG A 69 2.89 24.80 -6.06
CA ARG A 69 2.29 25.67 -7.09
C ARG A 69 1.03 26.38 -6.59
N SER A 70 0.27 25.74 -5.71
CA SER A 70 -0.94 26.31 -5.11
C SER A 70 -0.67 27.26 -3.94
N GLY A 71 0.60 27.56 -3.64
CA GLY A 71 0.97 28.48 -2.56
C GLY A 71 0.83 27.94 -1.15
N VAL A 72 0.73 26.61 -0.99
CA VAL A 72 0.74 25.98 0.34
C VAL A 72 2.12 26.12 0.97
N ARG A 73 2.16 26.54 2.24
CA ARG A 73 3.44 26.70 2.97
C ARG A 73 4.01 25.34 3.37
N LEU A 74 4.73 24.71 2.44
CA LEU A 74 5.43 23.44 2.70
C LEU A 74 6.70 23.69 3.53
N THR A 75 6.90 22.89 4.59
CA THR A 75 8.05 23.02 5.48
C THR A 75 8.91 21.77 5.56
N ALA A 76 8.36 20.60 5.25
CA ALA A 76 9.09 19.35 5.21
C ALA A 76 8.37 18.31 4.35
N ILE A 77 9.14 17.44 3.73
CA ILE A 77 8.68 16.18 3.13
C ILE A 77 9.28 15.06 3.97
N PHE A 78 8.43 14.19 4.52
CA PHE A 78 8.87 12.95 5.13
C PHE A 78 8.81 11.84 4.08
N SER A 79 9.88 11.09 3.92
CA SER A 79 9.93 9.98 2.98
C SER A 79 9.93 8.64 3.74
N PRO A 80 9.06 7.68 3.32
CA PRO A 80 9.05 6.32 3.85
C PRO A 80 10.21 5.49 3.28
N GLU A 81 10.14 4.18 3.48
CA GLU A 81 10.97 3.19 2.80
C GLU A 81 10.97 3.42 1.28
N HIS A 82 12.05 3.13 0.59
CA HIS A 82 12.34 3.44 -0.81
C HIS A 82 12.55 4.93 -1.13
N GLY A 83 12.42 5.83 -0.15
CA GLY A 83 12.68 7.27 -0.33
C GLY A 83 11.57 8.02 -1.07
N PHE A 84 11.74 9.34 -1.18
CA PHE A 84 10.73 10.23 -1.78
C PHE A 84 10.48 9.97 -3.28
N ARG A 85 11.51 9.55 -4.03
CA ARG A 85 11.39 9.22 -5.47
C ARG A 85 11.28 7.72 -5.74
N GLY A 86 11.24 6.87 -4.69
CA GLY A 86 10.98 5.45 -4.81
C GLY A 86 12.10 4.64 -5.47
N THR A 87 13.37 5.07 -5.36
CA THR A 87 14.51 4.45 -6.04
C THR A 87 15.44 3.64 -5.14
N ALA A 88 15.25 3.69 -3.81
CA ALA A 88 16.06 2.95 -2.87
C ALA A 88 15.59 1.50 -2.71
N ASP A 89 16.51 0.59 -2.39
CA ASP A 89 16.19 -0.81 -2.12
C ASP A 89 15.37 -0.98 -0.83
N ALA A 90 14.71 -2.14 -0.67
CA ALA A 90 14.00 -2.46 0.57
C ALA A 90 14.97 -2.46 1.75
N GLY A 91 14.63 -1.71 2.82
CA GLY A 91 15.46 -1.55 4.01
C GLY A 91 16.72 -0.68 3.82
N GLU A 92 16.97 -0.13 2.63
CA GLU A 92 18.11 0.76 2.38
C GLU A 92 17.98 2.06 3.18
N HIS A 93 19.11 2.52 3.73
CA HIS A 93 19.18 3.80 4.42
C HIS A 93 19.14 4.95 3.42
N VAL A 94 18.12 5.79 3.53
CA VAL A 94 17.93 6.97 2.66
C VAL A 94 18.35 8.22 3.43
N ALA A 95 19.32 8.96 2.90
CA ALA A 95 19.75 10.22 3.50
C ALA A 95 18.68 11.32 3.35
N SER A 96 18.64 12.23 4.32
CA SER A 96 17.87 13.47 4.19
C SER A 96 18.52 14.40 3.14
N SER A 97 17.69 15.11 2.38
CA SER A 97 18.10 15.97 1.26
C SER A 97 17.13 17.16 1.11
N VAL A 98 17.21 17.84 0.00
CA VAL A 98 16.26 18.90 -0.38
C VAL A 98 15.67 18.52 -1.73
N ASP A 99 14.36 18.69 -1.87
CA ASP A 99 13.70 18.49 -3.16
C ASP A 99 14.10 19.61 -4.14
N GLU A 100 14.74 19.26 -5.23
CA GLU A 100 15.31 20.22 -6.21
C GLU A 100 14.25 21.09 -6.87
N ARG A 101 13.01 20.61 -6.98
CA ARG A 101 11.93 21.35 -7.66
C ARG A 101 11.28 22.39 -6.78
N THR A 102 11.13 22.09 -5.49
CA THR A 102 10.38 22.95 -4.56
C THR A 102 11.25 23.61 -3.50
N GLY A 103 12.50 23.17 -3.35
CA GLY A 103 13.40 23.64 -2.28
C GLY A 103 13.00 23.14 -0.88
N VAL A 104 12.01 22.27 -0.76
CA VAL A 104 11.53 21.78 0.53
C VAL A 104 12.45 20.69 1.07
N PRO A 105 12.82 20.75 2.36
CA PRO A 105 13.65 19.71 2.98
C PRO A 105 12.96 18.35 2.99
N ILE A 106 13.67 17.31 2.53
CA ILE A 106 13.27 15.90 2.62
C ILE A 106 13.89 15.30 3.87
N ARG A 107 13.07 14.74 4.75
CA ARG A 107 13.44 14.07 6.00
C ARG A 107 13.14 12.58 5.87
N SER A 108 14.18 11.75 5.82
CA SER A 108 14.01 10.30 5.75
C SER A 108 13.54 9.74 7.09
N LEU A 109 12.57 8.83 7.06
CA LEU A 109 12.18 7.99 8.20
C LEU A 109 13.00 6.68 8.26
N TYR A 110 13.95 6.49 7.32
CA TYR A 110 14.81 5.32 7.16
C TYR A 110 16.30 5.72 7.08
N ASP A 111 16.73 6.63 7.99
CA ASP A 111 18.12 7.11 8.05
C ASP A 111 19.07 6.20 8.86
N GLY A 112 18.58 5.04 9.30
CA GLY A 112 19.34 4.08 10.10
C GLY A 112 19.49 4.42 11.58
N ARG A 113 19.04 5.58 12.03
CA ARG A 113 19.17 6.05 13.43
C ARG A 113 17.90 5.82 14.21
N THR A 114 16.81 6.40 13.72
CA THR A 114 15.49 6.30 14.35
C THR A 114 14.42 6.34 13.27
N ARG A 115 13.35 5.59 13.50
CA ARG A 115 12.16 5.63 12.63
C ARG A 115 11.14 6.67 13.09
N ARG A 116 11.54 7.55 14.04
CA ARG A 116 10.75 8.68 14.54
C ARG A 116 11.43 9.98 14.09
N PRO A 117 10.66 10.99 13.63
CA PRO A 117 11.20 12.31 13.31
C PRO A 117 11.83 12.98 14.52
N SER A 118 12.82 13.86 14.29
CA SER A 118 13.38 14.70 15.36
C SER A 118 12.34 15.69 15.88
N ASP A 119 12.51 16.11 17.13
CA ASP A 119 11.67 17.15 17.76
C ASP A 119 11.65 18.44 16.94
N GLU A 120 12.80 18.83 16.37
CA GLU A 120 12.92 20.00 15.50
C GLU A 120 12.02 19.85 14.27
N ALA A 121 12.07 18.69 13.60
CA ALA A 121 11.22 18.40 12.46
C ALA A 121 9.74 18.46 12.84
N MET A 122 9.36 17.90 14.00
CA MET A 122 7.96 17.92 14.49
C MET A 122 7.47 19.33 14.85
N ARG A 123 8.35 20.26 15.26
CA ARG A 123 8.00 21.66 15.51
C ARG A 123 7.96 22.52 14.25
N SER A 124 8.42 22.02 13.11
CA SER A 124 8.49 22.79 11.87
C SER A 124 7.15 22.93 11.13
N PHE A 125 6.13 22.15 11.49
CA PHE A 125 4.82 22.14 10.83
C PHE A 125 3.66 22.12 11.83
N ASP A 126 2.45 22.38 11.33
CA ASP A 126 1.21 22.38 12.09
C ASP A 126 0.26 21.26 11.64
N VAL A 127 0.36 20.86 10.36
CA VAL A 127 -0.44 19.80 9.72
C VAL A 127 0.47 18.85 8.98
N LEU A 128 0.26 17.55 9.18
CA LEU A 128 0.83 16.48 8.35
C LEU A 128 -0.20 16.02 7.31
N LEU A 129 0.11 16.14 6.03
CA LEU A 129 -0.59 15.41 4.97
C LEU A 129 0.07 14.05 4.79
N VAL A 130 -0.72 13.00 4.66
CA VAL A 130 -0.26 11.64 4.33
C VAL A 130 -0.87 11.24 3.00
N ASP A 131 -0.02 10.93 2.03
CA ASP A 131 -0.43 10.47 0.70
C ASP A 131 0.57 9.43 0.19
N MET A 132 0.22 8.16 0.30
CA MET A 132 1.03 7.03 -0.17
C MET A 132 0.12 5.90 -0.61
N GLN A 133 0.53 5.17 -1.66
CA GLN A 133 -0.18 3.97 -2.11
C GLN A 133 0.27 2.76 -1.30
N ASP A 134 -0.66 2.17 -0.56
CA ASP A 134 -0.51 0.86 0.08
C ASP A 134 -1.02 -0.25 -0.84
N VAL A 135 -0.68 -1.52 -0.54
CA VAL A 135 -1.10 -2.68 -1.33
C VAL A 135 -1.98 -3.66 -0.54
N GLY A 136 -2.42 -3.29 0.67
CA GLY A 136 -3.38 -4.06 1.46
C GLY A 136 -2.79 -5.23 2.25
N LEU A 137 -1.48 -5.25 2.48
CA LEU A 137 -0.77 -6.34 3.16
C LEU A 137 -0.15 -5.89 4.48
N ARG A 138 -0.34 -6.69 5.53
CA ARG A 138 0.19 -6.41 6.86
C ARG A 138 1.69 -6.17 6.90
N PHE A 139 2.47 -6.82 6.04
CA PHE A 139 3.92 -6.67 5.98
C PHE A 139 4.40 -5.61 4.98
N TYR A 140 3.49 -4.93 4.27
CA TYR A 140 3.82 -3.75 3.47
C TYR A 140 3.86 -2.51 4.38
N THR A 141 5.03 -1.86 4.53
CA THR A 141 5.37 -1.06 5.72
C THR A 141 4.89 0.40 5.71
N TYR A 142 4.20 0.84 4.66
CA TYR A 142 3.79 2.26 4.56
C TYR A 142 2.76 2.65 5.62
N TYR A 143 1.80 1.79 5.94
CA TYR A 143 0.88 2.05 7.05
C TYR A 143 1.62 2.18 8.39
N ILE A 144 2.72 1.42 8.60
CA ILE A 144 3.53 1.52 9.82
C ILE A 144 4.22 2.87 9.91
N SER A 145 4.73 3.38 8.79
CA SER A 145 5.32 4.72 8.71
C SER A 145 4.28 5.80 9.02
N MET A 146 3.05 5.67 8.49
CA MET A 146 1.93 6.55 8.82
C MET A 146 1.61 6.53 10.31
N LEU A 147 1.44 5.36 10.93
CA LEU A 147 1.11 5.24 12.35
C LEU A 147 2.16 5.86 13.27
N ARG A 148 3.46 5.68 12.96
CA ARG A 148 4.57 6.31 13.72
C ARG A 148 4.53 7.83 13.62
N MET A 149 4.19 8.35 12.44
CA MET A 149 4.01 9.79 12.25
C MET A 149 2.77 10.30 12.98
N MET A 150 1.65 9.54 12.98
CA MET A 150 0.45 9.87 13.75
C MET A 150 0.74 9.94 15.26
N ASP A 151 1.44 8.95 15.81
CA ASP A 151 1.86 8.97 17.22
C ASP A 151 2.74 10.17 17.55
N SER A 152 3.67 10.51 16.63
CA SER A 152 4.51 11.71 16.79
C SER A 152 3.69 12.98 16.69
N CYS A 153 2.70 13.05 15.80
CA CYS A 153 1.78 14.18 15.68
C CYS A 153 0.93 14.35 16.95
N ALA A 154 0.45 13.26 17.54
CA ALA A 154 -0.26 13.30 18.82
C ALA A 154 0.62 13.89 19.95
N ASP A 155 1.88 13.46 20.06
CA ASP A 155 2.83 13.96 21.07
C ASP A 155 3.11 15.46 20.93
N PHE A 156 3.03 16.01 19.72
CA PHE A 156 3.31 17.42 19.43
C PHE A 156 2.07 18.27 19.16
N GLY A 157 0.86 17.71 19.29
CA GLY A 157 -0.40 18.41 19.01
C GLY A 157 -0.51 18.85 17.55
N ARG A 158 -0.07 18.02 16.58
CA ARG A 158 -0.16 18.29 15.15
C ARG A 158 -1.37 17.58 14.56
N ALA A 159 -2.09 18.27 13.68
CA ALA A 159 -3.19 17.64 12.94
C ALA A 159 -2.63 16.70 11.84
N VAL A 160 -3.39 15.65 11.55
CA VAL A 160 -3.07 14.68 10.50
C VAL A 160 -4.22 14.64 9.50
N VAL A 161 -3.90 14.76 8.22
CA VAL A 161 -4.86 14.62 7.12
C VAL A 161 -4.38 13.49 6.21
N VAL A 162 -5.12 12.38 6.17
CA VAL A 162 -4.83 11.25 5.29
C VAL A 162 -5.63 11.43 4.01
N LEU A 163 -4.93 11.54 2.89
CA LEU A 163 -5.50 11.57 1.54
C LEU A 163 -5.55 10.13 1.05
N ASP A 164 -6.72 9.52 1.17
CA ASP A 164 -6.87 8.07 1.00
C ASP A 164 -6.69 7.62 -0.46
N ARG A 165 -6.21 6.38 -0.64
CA ARG A 165 -6.01 5.74 -1.93
C ARG A 165 -6.67 4.36 -1.96
N PRO A 166 -7.14 3.90 -3.13
CA PRO A 166 -7.71 2.57 -3.27
C PRO A 166 -6.72 1.49 -2.86
N ASN A 167 -7.23 0.44 -2.20
CA ASN A 167 -6.46 -0.77 -1.94
C ASN A 167 -6.64 -1.76 -3.11
N PRO A 168 -5.58 -2.13 -3.86
CA PRO A 168 -5.69 -3.07 -4.97
C PRO A 168 -6.09 -4.49 -4.52
N ASN A 169 -5.75 -4.87 -3.28
CA ASN A 169 -6.17 -6.11 -2.64
C ASN A 169 -7.35 -5.90 -1.66
N GLY A 170 -8.18 -4.87 -1.89
CA GLY A 170 -9.29 -4.50 -0.99
C GLY A 170 -10.48 -5.45 -1.03
N SER A 171 -10.60 -6.32 -2.04
CA SER A 171 -11.79 -7.13 -2.29
C SER A 171 -11.88 -8.41 -1.45
N TYR A 172 -10.87 -8.73 -0.65
CA TYR A 172 -10.87 -9.92 0.19
C TYR A 172 -10.04 -9.71 1.46
N ILE A 173 -10.26 -10.56 2.44
CA ILE A 173 -9.50 -10.64 3.70
C ILE A 173 -9.02 -12.07 3.82
N ASP A 174 -7.71 -12.26 4.09
CA ASP A 174 -7.14 -13.60 4.16
C ASP A 174 -5.91 -13.68 5.08
N GLY A 175 -5.55 -14.91 5.45
CA GLY A 175 -4.45 -15.22 6.32
C GLY A 175 -4.72 -14.91 7.80
N PRO A 176 -3.85 -15.40 8.70
CA PRO A 176 -4.06 -15.27 10.13
C PRO A 176 -3.88 -13.82 10.62
N VAL A 177 -4.67 -13.45 11.64
CA VAL A 177 -4.45 -12.24 12.42
C VAL A 177 -3.11 -12.35 13.15
N LEU A 178 -2.34 -11.25 13.19
CA LEU A 178 -1.05 -11.23 13.88
C LEU A 178 -1.24 -11.44 15.39
N ASP A 179 -0.59 -12.46 15.93
CA ASP A 179 -0.38 -12.54 17.37
C ASP A 179 0.67 -11.48 17.78
N MET A 180 0.26 -10.53 18.62
CA MET A 180 1.06 -9.35 18.96
C MET A 180 2.37 -9.66 19.71
N LYS A 181 2.57 -10.91 20.18
CA LYS A 181 3.88 -11.35 20.67
C LYS A 181 4.95 -11.35 19.57
N TYR A 182 4.53 -11.40 18.28
CA TYR A 182 5.39 -11.32 17.11
C TYR A 182 5.42 -9.91 16.47
N LYS A 183 4.95 -8.89 17.19
CA LYS A 183 5.02 -7.50 16.70
C LYS A 183 6.43 -7.14 16.25
N SER A 184 6.54 -6.57 15.05
CA SER A 184 7.84 -6.28 14.43
C SER A 184 7.76 -5.07 13.49
N GLY A 185 8.86 -4.79 12.78
CA GLY A 185 8.92 -3.77 11.75
C GLY A 185 8.09 -4.09 10.49
N VAL A 186 7.68 -5.34 10.32
CA VAL A 186 6.85 -5.82 9.20
C VAL A 186 5.49 -6.37 9.65
N GLY A 187 5.09 -6.07 10.89
CA GLY A 187 3.80 -6.47 11.44
C GLY A 187 3.53 -5.71 12.73
N ALA A 188 2.79 -4.61 12.65
CA ALA A 188 2.61 -3.67 13.76
C ALA A 188 1.24 -3.76 14.43
N LEU A 189 0.22 -4.28 13.75
CA LEU A 189 -1.17 -4.33 14.19
C LEU A 189 -1.71 -5.77 14.21
N PRO A 190 -2.69 -6.07 15.08
CA PRO A 190 -3.38 -7.35 15.11
C PRO A 190 -4.42 -7.47 13.97
N ILE A 191 -3.95 -7.44 12.74
CA ILE A 191 -4.75 -7.53 11.51
C ILE A 191 -4.35 -8.77 10.70
N PRO A 192 -5.21 -9.26 9.80
CA PRO A 192 -4.90 -10.36 8.88
C PRO A 192 -3.71 -10.05 7.94
N VAL A 193 -3.19 -11.06 7.26
CA VAL A 193 -2.14 -10.88 6.23
C VAL A 193 -2.64 -9.97 5.13
N VAL A 194 -3.77 -10.32 4.50
CA VAL A 194 -4.53 -9.46 3.60
C VAL A 194 -5.63 -8.82 4.42
N HIS A 195 -5.56 -7.53 4.68
CA HIS A 195 -6.45 -6.88 5.64
C HIS A 195 -7.66 -6.18 5.00
N GLY A 196 -7.70 -6.03 3.67
CA GLY A 196 -8.81 -5.44 2.94
C GLY A 196 -9.00 -3.92 3.13
N LEU A 197 -8.26 -3.26 4.00
CA LEU A 197 -8.46 -1.87 4.38
C LEU A 197 -7.66 -0.91 3.51
N THR A 198 -8.17 0.33 3.32
CA THR A 198 -7.38 1.45 2.81
C THR A 198 -6.49 2.05 3.92
N MET A 199 -5.56 2.92 3.55
CA MET A 199 -4.71 3.64 4.53
C MET A 199 -5.54 4.51 5.48
N GLY A 200 -6.58 5.17 4.96
CA GLY A 200 -7.48 6.00 5.76
C GLY A 200 -8.32 5.16 6.74
N GLU A 201 -8.75 3.98 6.34
CA GLU A 201 -9.46 3.04 7.21
C GLU A 201 -8.55 2.49 8.31
N ILE A 202 -7.30 2.12 7.98
CA ILE A 202 -6.29 1.73 8.97
C ILE A 202 -6.05 2.84 9.99
N ALA A 203 -5.92 4.09 9.54
CA ALA A 203 -5.69 5.23 10.42
C ALA A 203 -6.85 5.40 11.42
N ARG A 204 -8.11 5.36 10.93
CA ARG A 204 -9.30 5.45 11.79
C ARG A 204 -9.41 4.27 12.76
N MET A 205 -9.21 3.06 12.27
CA MET A 205 -9.26 1.85 13.09
C MET A 205 -8.19 1.88 14.18
N ALA A 206 -6.93 2.24 13.83
CA ALA A 206 -5.84 2.26 14.80
C ALA A 206 -6.09 3.27 15.93
N VAL A 207 -6.69 4.43 15.66
CA VAL A 207 -7.08 5.39 16.69
C VAL A 207 -8.27 4.86 17.50
N GLY A 208 -9.29 4.31 16.83
CA GLY A 208 -10.51 3.81 17.46
C GLY A 208 -10.26 2.64 18.41
N GLU A 209 -9.36 1.73 18.03
CA GLU A 209 -8.97 0.55 18.82
C GLU A 209 -7.86 0.87 19.85
N GLY A 210 -7.35 2.10 19.91
CA GLY A 210 -6.26 2.49 20.80
C GLY A 210 -4.90 1.89 20.43
N TRP A 211 -4.72 1.48 19.17
CA TRP A 211 -3.44 0.96 18.67
C TRP A 211 -2.47 2.08 18.28
N ALA A 212 -3.00 3.26 17.96
CA ALA A 212 -2.28 4.51 17.81
C ALA A 212 -2.77 5.55 18.81
N LYS A 213 -1.91 6.53 19.13
CA LYS A 213 -2.30 7.64 20.01
C LYS A 213 -3.41 8.49 19.36
N PRO A 214 -4.39 8.97 20.15
CA PRO A 214 -5.41 9.85 19.63
C PRO A 214 -4.78 11.15 19.13
N CYS A 215 -5.07 11.54 17.89
CA CYS A 215 -4.63 12.78 17.25
C CYS A 215 -5.80 13.45 16.53
N ASP A 216 -5.66 14.71 16.16
CA ASP A 216 -6.60 15.42 15.30
C ASP A 216 -6.50 14.85 13.87
N LEU A 217 -7.31 13.80 13.59
CA LEU A 217 -7.27 13.01 12.37
C LEU A 217 -8.45 13.35 11.45
N THR A 218 -8.13 13.79 10.25
CA THR A 218 -9.07 13.89 9.12
C THR A 218 -8.68 12.89 8.03
N VAL A 219 -9.64 12.14 7.50
CA VAL A 219 -9.44 11.27 6.33
C VAL A 219 -10.27 11.81 5.18
N VAL A 220 -9.62 12.13 4.07
CA VAL A 220 -10.25 12.47 2.80
C VAL A 220 -10.39 11.19 1.98
N PRO A 221 -11.58 10.60 1.90
CA PRO A 221 -11.77 9.27 1.32
C PRO A 221 -11.65 9.30 -0.21
N CYS A 222 -11.42 8.13 -0.80
CA CYS A 222 -11.63 7.94 -2.22
C CYS A 222 -13.09 8.11 -2.57
N ARG A 223 -13.39 8.74 -3.72
CA ARG A 223 -14.74 8.80 -4.27
C ARG A 223 -14.93 7.73 -5.33
N ARG A 224 -16.14 7.15 -5.40
CA ARG A 224 -16.50 6.06 -6.33
C ARG A 224 -15.60 4.83 -6.19
N TYR A 225 -15.13 4.57 -5.00
CA TYR A 225 -14.38 3.39 -4.60
C TYR A 225 -15.17 2.62 -3.54
N THR A 226 -15.17 1.32 -3.67
CA THR A 226 -15.62 0.35 -2.66
C THR A 226 -14.60 -0.78 -2.60
N HIS A 227 -14.66 -1.62 -1.57
CA HIS A 227 -13.78 -2.79 -1.47
C HIS A 227 -13.93 -3.76 -2.66
N ALA A 228 -15.10 -3.79 -3.32
CA ALA A 228 -15.31 -4.60 -4.53
C ALA A 228 -14.69 -3.97 -5.80
N THR A 229 -14.22 -2.73 -5.74
CA THR A 229 -13.65 -2.04 -6.91
C THR A 229 -12.29 -2.64 -7.26
N ARG A 230 -12.15 -3.15 -8.48
CA ARG A 230 -10.84 -3.50 -9.05
C ARG A 230 -10.10 -2.22 -9.40
N TYR A 231 -8.92 -2.04 -8.85
CA TYR A 231 -8.13 -0.84 -9.07
C TYR A 231 -6.72 -1.20 -9.51
N GLU A 232 -6.40 -0.86 -10.73
CA GLU A 232 -5.05 -0.98 -11.26
C GLU A 232 -4.23 0.24 -10.85
N LEU A 233 -3.05 0.01 -10.28
CA LEU A 233 -2.21 1.10 -9.80
C LEU A 233 -1.53 1.83 -10.97
N PRO A 234 -1.71 3.15 -11.09
CA PRO A 234 -1.09 3.93 -12.18
C PRO A 234 0.42 4.07 -12.01
N VAL A 235 0.93 3.85 -10.81
CA VAL A 235 2.35 3.94 -10.46
C VAL A 235 2.73 2.74 -9.60
N ALA A 236 3.83 2.08 -9.94
CA ALA A 236 4.38 0.99 -9.15
C ALA A 236 4.63 1.42 -7.70
N PRO A 237 4.06 0.71 -6.70
CA PRO A 237 4.16 1.11 -5.30
C PRO A 237 5.57 0.87 -4.74
N SER A 238 6.34 -0.02 -5.36
CA SER A 238 7.70 -0.38 -5.01
C SER A 238 8.47 -0.79 -6.26
N PRO A 239 9.81 -0.61 -6.31
CA PRO A 239 10.63 -1.10 -7.43
C PRO A 239 10.50 -2.61 -7.68
N ASN A 240 10.15 -3.39 -6.64
CA ASN A 240 9.98 -4.83 -6.75
C ASN A 240 8.51 -5.27 -6.94
N LEU A 241 7.57 -4.35 -7.07
CA LEU A 241 6.18 -4.63 -7.44
C LEU A 241 5.82 -3.82 -8.70
N PRO A 242 6.47 -4.13 -9.85
CA PRO A 242 6.37 -3.28 -11.05
C PRO A 242 5.07 -3.47 -11.82
N THR A 243 4.34 -4.57 -11.60
CA THR A 243 3.13 -4.94 -12.33
C THR A 243 1.96 -5.17 -11.39
N GLN A 244 0.74 -5.08 -11.91
CA GLN A 244 -0.46 -5.42 -11.15
C GLN A 244 -0.47 -6.90 -10.75
N ARG A 245 0.09 -7.79 -11.56
CA ARG A 245 0.24 -9.22 -11.25
C ARG A 245 1.15 -9.43 -10.05
N SER A 246 2.32 -8.78 -10.01
CA SER A 246 3.23 -8.86 -8.85
C SER A 246 2.55 -8.39 -7.56
N ILE A 247 1.68 -7.37 -7.63
CA ILE A 247 0.90 -6.87 -6.49
C ILE A 247 -0.11 -7.92 -6.00
N TYR A 248 -0.76 -8.64 -6.91
CA TYR A 248 -1.71 -9.69 -6.56
C TYR A 248 -1.04 -10.99 -6.09
N LEU A 249 0.17 -11.31 -6.60
CA LEU A 249 0.98 -12.44 -6.13
C LEU A 249 1.70 -12.16 -4.80
N TYR A 250 1.91 -10.88 -4.47
CA TYR A 250 2.67 -10.46 -3.30
C TYR A 250 2.17 -11.08 -1.98
N PRO A 251 0.85 -11.21 -1.71
CA PRO A 251 0.35 -11.86 -0.50
C PRO A 251 0.95 -13.23 -0.23
N SER A 252 0.99 -14.09 -1.25
CA SER A 252 1.47 -15.47 -1.18
C SER A 252 3.00 -15.56 -1.31
N ILE A 253 3.56 -14.91 -2.32
CA ILE A 253 4.98 -15.02 -2.65
C ILE A 253 5.85 -14.40 -1.57
N CYS A 254 5.45 -13.28 -0.95
CA CYS A 254 6.21 -12.63 0.10
C CYS A 254 6.45 -13.52 1.34
N LEU A 255 5.61 -14.53 1.57
CA LEU A 255 5.81 -15.49 2.68
C LEU A 255 7.14 -16.25 2.56
N PHE A 256 7.67 -16.42 1.35
CA PHE A 256 8.98 -17.04 1.14
C PHE A 256 10.16 -16.15 1.55
N GLU A 257 9.98 -14.84 1.81
CA GLU A 257 11.08 -13.98 2.30
C GLU A 257 11.68 -14.47 3.63
N GLY A 258 10.91 -15.22 4.41
CA GLY A 258 11.40 -15.91 5.61
C GLY A 258 12.15 -17.22 5.34
N THR A 259 12.42 -17.56 4.09
CA THR A 259 13.03 -18.84 3.65
C THR A 259 14.31 -18.61 2.83
N VAL A 260 14.88 -19.70 2.29
CA VAL A 260 16.02 -19.66 1.38
C VAL A 260 15.63 -19.47 -0.09
N VAL A 261 14.33 -19.44 -0.39
CA VAL A 261 13.80 -19.35 -1.75
C VAL A 261 13.90 -17.91 -2.28
N SER A 262 14.43 -17.74 -3.50
CA SER A 262 14.40 -16.48 -4.22
C SER A 262 12.97 -16.20 -4.74
N LEU A 263 12.54 -14.96 -4.63
CA LEU A 263 11.24 -14.45 -5.09
C LEU A 263 11.37 -13.68 -6.41
N GLY A 264 12.38 -13.97 -7.19
CA GLY A 264 12.62 -13.24 -8.43
C GLY A 264 13.21 -11.83 -8.26
N ARG A 265 13.53 -11.37 -7.03
CA ARG A 265 14.29 -10.13 -6.85
C ARG A 265 15.63 -10.24 -7.59
N GLY A 266 16.02 -9.18 -8.30
CA GLY A 266 17.21 -9.21 -9.16
C GLY A 266 16.96 -9.89 -10.51
N THR A 267 15.71 -10.02 -10.93
CA THR A 267 15.29 -10.41 -12.29
C THR A 267 14.33 -9.37 -12.86
N ASP A 268 13.85 -9.58 -14.08
CA ASP A 268 12.76 -8.80 -14.69
C ASP A 268 11.34 -9.19 -14.20
N ARG A 269 11.26 -10.19 -13.29
CA ARG A 269 9.99 -10.77 -12.77
C ARG A 269 9.96 -10.83 -11.23
N PRO A 270 10.26 -9.74 -10.51
CA PRO A 270 10.22 -9.76 -9.05
C PRO A 270 8.78 -10.03 -8.57
N PHE A 271 8.64 -10.98 -7.64
CA PHE A 271 7.37 -11.50 -7.12
C PHE A 271 6.44 -12.15 -8.16
N GLU A 272 6.93 -12.40 -9.38
CA GLU A 272 6.22 -13.18 -10.41
C GLU A 272 6.90 -14.51 -10.71
N CYS A 273 7.96 -14.84 -10.00
CA CYS A 273 8.58 -16.16 -9.99
C CYS A 273 9.21 -16.46 -8.65
N TYR A 274 9.44 -17.74 -8.37
CA TYR A 274 10.20 -18.15 -7.19
C TYR A 274 11.03 -19.39 -7.50
N GLY A 275 12.12 -19.59 -6.75
CA GLY A 275 12.97 -20.76 -6.96
C GLY A 275 14.21 -20.80 -6.07
N HIS A 276 14.90 -21.93 -6.13
CA HIS A 276 16.12 -22.18 -5.40
C HIS A 276 17.07 -23.09 -6.23
N PRO A 277 18.39 -23.01 -6.06
CA PRO A 277 19.32 -23.91 -6.77
C PRO A 277 19.07 -25.40 -6.52
N ASP A 278 18.61 -25.76 -5.33
CA ASP A 278 18.41 -27.16 -4.93
C ASP A 278 17.02 -27.72 -5.29
N MET A 279 16.17 -26.95 -5.97
CA MET A 279 14.89 -27.48 -6.49
C MET A 279 15.16 -28.49 -7.60
N PRO A 280 14.50 -29.69 -7.56
CA PRO A 280 14.77 -30.79 -8.47
C PRO A 280 14.40 -30.46 -9.92
N ALA A 281 15.31 -30.74 -10.86
CA ALA A 281 15.18 -30.38 -12.28
C ALA A 281 14.08 -31.16 -13.01
N ASP A 282 13.71 -32.33 -12.51
CA ASP A 282 12.61 -33.16 -13.04
C ASP A 282 11.21 -32.59 -12.72
N ARG A 283 11.11 -31.69 -11.74
CA ARG A 283 9.82 -31.05 -11.32
C ARG A 283 9.75 -29.59 -11.69
N TYR A 284 10.89 -28.88 -11.73
CA TYR A 284 10.95 -27.43 -11.91
C TYR A 284 11.77 -27.09 -13.15
N GLY A 285 11.08 -26.88 -14.28
CA GLY A 285 11.70 -26.61 -15.58
C GLY A 285 12.10 -25.16 -15.80
N PHE A 286 11.44 -24.20 -15.11
CA PHE A 286 11.79 -22.79 -15.20
C PHE A 286 13.11 -22.50 -14.50
N VAL A 287 13.97 -21.69 -15.13
CA VAL A 287 15.28 -21.32 -14.58
C VAL A 287 15.50 -19.82 -14.67
N PHE A 288 16.16 -19.25 -13.65
CA PHE A 288 16.56 -17.86 -13.62
C PHE A 288 17.82 -17.67 -12.77
N THR A 289 18.50 -16.55 -12.94
CA THR A 289 19.69 -16.21 -12.16
C THR A 289 19.52 -14.77 -11.66
N PRO A 290 19.35 -14.55 -10.34
CA PRO A 290 19.28 -13.20 -9.77
C PRO A 290 20.58 -12.42 -10.04
N ARG A 291 20.44 -11.14 -10.41
CA ARG A 291 21.53 -10.18 -10.65
C ARG A 291 21.16 -8.84 -10.04
N PRO A 292 22.12 -7.95 -9.74
CA PRO A 292 21.83 -6.60 -9.29
C PRO A 292 20.90 -5.86 -10.26
N THR A 293 19.80 -5.32 -9.74
CA THR A 293 18.83 -4.48 -10.47
C THR A 293 18.47 -3.26 -9.64
N ALA A 294 17.77 -2.29 -10.24
CA ALA A 294 17.15 -1.21 -9.50
C ALA A 294 16.11 -1.80 -8.51
N GLY A 295 16.22 -1.46 -7.22
CA GLY A 295 15.37 -2.01 -6.16
C GLY A 295 15.86 -3.33 -5.55
N ALA A 296 16.92 -3.95 -6.09
CA ALA A 296 17.57 -5.15 -5.57
C ALA A 296 19.07 -5.16 -5.93
N LYS A 297 19.84 -4.28 -5.29
CA LYS A 297 21.30 -4.14 -5.54
C LYS A 297 22.08 -5.41 -5.14
N HIS A 298 21.58 -6.12 -4.14
CA HIS A 298 22.14 -7.38 -3.61
C HIS A 298 21.02 -8.41 -3.44
N PRO A 299 20.48 -8.97 -4.55
CA PRO A 299 19.37 -9.90 -4.46
C PRO A 299 19.79 -11.22 -3.79
N PRO A 300 18.89 -11.88 -3.06
CA PRO A 300 19.13 -13.23 -2.57
C PRO A 300 19.52 -14.17 -3.70
N LEU A 301 20.51 -15.06 -3.44
CA LEU A 301 21.04 -16.02 -4.41
C LEU A 301 21.67 -15.38 -5.67
N GLU A 302 22.21 -14.17 -5.54
CA GLU A 302 22.89 -13.45 -6.63
C GLU A 302 23.91 -14.36 -7.35
N GLY A 303 23.85 -14.41 -8.69
CA GLY A 303 24.74 -15.18 -9.54
C GLY A 303 24.50 -16.69 -9.54
N ARG A 304 23.58 -17.21 -8.71
CA ARG A 304 23.26 -18.64 -8.66
C ARG A 304 22.11 -18.99 -9.60
N LEU A 305 22.26 -20.07 -10.37
CA LEU A 305 21.17 -20.60 -11.18
C LEU A 305 20.11 -21.21 -10.25
N CYS A 306 18.92 -20.62 -10.24
CA CYS A 306 17.76 -21.11 -9.51
C CYS A 306 16.82 -21.86 -10.46
N ARG A 307 16.19 -22.92 -9.95
CA ARG A 307 15.06 -23.61 -10.59
C ARG A 307 13.80 -23.32 -9.81
N GLY A 308 12.66 -23.26 -10.47
CA GLY A 308 11.42 -22.91 -9.78
C GLY A 308 10.22 -22.83 -10.68
N VAL A 309 9.33 -21.89 -10.34
CA VAL A 309 8.06 -21.65 -11.01
C VAL A 309 8.01 -20.24 -11.56
N ASP A 310 7.54 -20.10 -12.80
CA ASP A 310 7.19 -18.84 -13.44
C ASP A 310 5.68 -18.62 -13.30
N LEU A 311 5.30 -17.48 -12.76
CA LEU A 311 3.92 -17.05 -12.58
C LEU A 311 3.59 -15.82 -13.44
N SER A 312 4.52 -15.38 -14.28
CA SER A 312 4.38 -14.14 -15.06
C SER A 312 3.27 -14.19 -16.11
N GLU A 313 2.79 -15.40 -16.46
CA GLU A 313 1.66 -15.58 -17.39
C GLU A 313 0.35 -15.95 -16.67
N LYS A 314 0.38 -16.09 -15.32
CA LYS A 314 -0.84 -16.45 -14.58
C LYS A 314 -1.84 -15.29 -14.64
N PRO A 315 -3.12 -15.53 -15.04
CA PRO A 315 -4.15 -14.50 -15.10
C PRO A 315 -4.42 -13.85 -13.73
N CYS A 316 -4.58 -12.54 -13.71
CA CYS A 316 -4.84 -11.80 -12.45
C CYS A 316 -6.12 -12.26 -11.75
N GLU A 317 -7.16 -12.61 -12.51
CA GLU A 317 -8.43 -13.12 -11.99
C GLU A 317 -8.27 -14.46 -11.27
N GLU A 318 -7.43 -15.35 -11.79
CA GLU A 318 -7.12 -16.63 -11.13
C GLU A 318 -6.37 -16.41 -9.83
N ILE A 319 -5.38 -15.51 -9.82
CA ILE A 319 -4.62 -15.16 -8.61
C ILE A 319 -5.56 -14.65 -7.52
N LEU A 320 -6.46 -13.73 -7.87
CA LEU A 320 -7.41 -13.15 -6.92
C LEU A 320 -8.48 -14.16 -6.46
N ALA A 321 -8.84 -15.13 -7.29
CA ALA A 321 -9.81 -16.17 -6.94
C ALA A 321 -9.20 -17.23 -6.01
N GLU A 322 -7.90 -17.48 -6.11
CA GLU A 322 -7.18 -18.42 -5.23
C GLU A 322 -6.92 -17.83 -3.83
N GLY A 323 -6.75 -16.51 -3.73
CA GLY A 323 -6.41 -15.83 -2.47
C GLY A 323 -4.97 -16.03 -2.05
N LEU A 324 -4.73 -16.18 -0.74
CA LEU A 324 -3.40 -16.33 -0.11
C LEU A 324 -2.90 -17.77 -0.20
#